data_e31bd2ff47188ca2dc76c3717f696252
#
_entry.id   e31bd2ff47188ca2dc76c3717f696252
#
_cell.length_a   1.000
_cell.length_b   1.000
_cell.length_c   1.000
_cell.angle_alpha   90.00
_cell.angle_beta   90.00
_cell.angle_gamma   90.00
#
_symmetry.space_group_name_H-M   'P 1'
#
loop_
_entity.id
_entity.type
_entity.pdbx_description
1 polymer ?
#
loop_
_entity_poly.entity_id
_entity_poly.type
_entity_poly.pdbx_seq_one_letter_code
_entity_poly.pdbx_strand_id
1 'polypeptide(L)'
;MRIWVDAQLSPALARWLRDELAVDAVAVRELGLQATEDPEIFARARSENGTVVLTKDSDFVDLVTRLGPPPQIVWLTCGNTSNAYLRGIFRESWLRVESLLAAGEALVEIGGRST
;
A
#
# COMPACT_ATOMS: atom_id res chain seq x y z
N MET A 1 -2.99 -12.03 3.53
CA MET A 1 -2.92 -10.61 3.16
C MET A 1 -1.81 -10.41 2.16
N ARG A 2 -2.12 -9.78 1.05
CA ARG A 2 -1.11 -9.46 0.03
C ARG A 2 -1.12 -7.97 -0.23
N ILE A 3 0.06 -7.36 -0.24
CA ILE A 3 0.21 -5.93 -0.47
C ILE A 3 0.56 -5.70 -1.94
N TRP A 4 -0.26 -4.90 -2.62
CA TRP A 4 0.02 -4.44 -3.99
C TRP A 4 0.66 -3.06 -3.88
N VAL A 5 1.91 -2.96 -4.31
CA VAL A 5 2.66 -1.69 -4.26
C VAL A 5 2.42 -0.94 -5.55
N ASP A 6 1.80 0.24 -5.43
CA ASP A 6 1.40 1.06 -6.57
C ASP A 6 2.58 1.43 -7.47
N ALA A 7 2.30 1.60 -8.76
CA ALA A 7 3.33 1.86 -9.76
C ALA A 7 4.10 3.16 -9.54
N GLN A 8 3.54 4.11 -8.81
CA GLN A 8 4.23 5.36 -8.48
C GLN A 8 5.34 5.16 -7.45
N LEU A 9 5.34 4.03 -6.77
CA LEU A 9 6.37 3.70 -5.80
C LEU A 9 7.42 2.82 -6.47
N SER A 10 8.65 2.85 -5.94
CA SER A 10 9.73 2.04 -6.51
C SER A 10 9.38 0.56 -6.43
N PRO A 11 9.56 -0.21 -7.51
CA PRO A 11 9.35 -1.66 -7.46
C PRO A 11 10.28 -2.34 -6.45
N ALA A 12 11.43 -1.72 -6.14
CA ALA A 12 12.35 -2.24 -5.14
C ALA A 12 11.72 -2.25 -3.76
N LEU A 13 10.71 -1.41 -3.52
CA LEU A 13 10.02 -1.40 -2.23
C LEU A 13 9.28 -2.71 -1.98
N ALA A 14 8.63 -3.27 -2.99
CA ALA A 14 7.94 -4.54 -2.83
C ALA A 14 8.93 -5.65 -2.47
N ARG A 15 10.08 -5.68 -3.16
CA ARG A 15 11.11 -6.67 -2.85
C ARG A 15 11.64 -6.49 -1.44
N TRP A 16 11.87 -5.25 -1.04
CA TRP A 16 12.36 -4.95 0.30
C TRP A 16 11.38 -5.40 1.38
N LEU A 17 10.09 -5.15 1.16
CA LEU A 17 9.05 -5.58 2.10
C LEU A 17 9.05 -7.11 2.24
N ARG A 18 9.21 -7.83 1.14
CA ARG A 18 9.28 -9.29 1.18
C ARG A 18 10.52 -9.77 1.94
N ASP A 19 11.66 -9.17 1.64
CA ASP A 19 12.94 -9.66 2.13
C ASP A 19 13.20 -9.27 3.59
N GLU A 20 12.85 -8.04 3.94
CA GLU A 20 13.21 -7.49 5.25
C GLU A 20 12.09 -7.59 6.28
N LEU A 21 10.85 -7.52 5.85
CA LEU A 21 9.70 -7.51 6.79
C LEU A 21 8.84 -8.76 6.65
N ALA A 22 9.22 -9.69 5.79
CA ALA A 22 8.48 -10.93 5.54
C ALA A 22 7.02 -10.66 5.16
N VAL A 23 6.79 -9.59 4.41
CA VAL A 23 5.46 -9.20 3.97
C VAL A 23 5.22 -9.77 2.58
N ASP A 24 4.04 -10.34 2.34
CA ASP A 24 3.67 -10.81 1.01
C ASP A 24 3.31 -9.57 0.17
N ALA A 25 4.30 -9.02 -0.49
CA ALA A 25 4.16 -7.79 -1.28
C ALA A 25 4.57 -8.05 -2.73
N VAL A 26 3.84 -7.42 -3.64
CA VAL A 26 4.15 -7.49 -5.07
C VAL A 26 3.91 -6.09 -5.65
N ALA A 27 4.79 -5.68 -6.57
CA ALA A 27 4.58 -4.41 -7.25
C ALA A 27 3.50 -4.57 -8.32
N VAL A 28 2.66 -3.56 -8.47
CA VAL A 28 1.64 -3.54 -9.51
C VAL A 28 2.30 -3.76 -10.88
N ARG A 29 3.51 -3.25 -11.06
CA ARG A 29 4.29 -3.45 -12.27
C ARG A 29 4.59 -4.94 -12.52
N GLU A 30 4.85 -5.70 -11.47
CA GLU A 30 5.10 -7.15 -11.59
C GLU A 30 3.85 -7.89 -12.04
N LEU A 31 2.68 -7.31 -11.82
CA LEU A 31 1.41 -7.88 -12.23
C LEU A 31 1.00 -7.43 -13.64
N GLY A 32 1.83 -6.61 -14.30
CA GLY A 32 1.51 -6.08 -15.61
C GLY A 32 0.48 -4.97 -15.60
N LEU A 33 0.25 -4.34 -14.46
CA LEU A 33 -0.79 -3.34 -14.29
C LEU A 33 -0.26 -1.91 -14.22
N GLN A 34 1.00 -1.68 -14.57
CA GLN A 34 1.62 -0.37 -14.42
C GLN A 34 0.96 0.73 -15.25
N ALA A 35 0.32 0.36 -16.36
CA ALA A 35 -0.38 1.31 -17.23
C ALA A 35 -1.89 1.31 -16.99
N THR A 36 -2.34 0.62 -15.96
CA THR A 36 -3.76 0.49 -15.65
C THR A 36 -4.18 1.63 -14.72
N GLU A 37 -5.36 2.18 -14.97
CA GLU A 37 -5.86 3.29 -14.16
C GLU A 37 -6.35 2.82 -12.79
N ASP A 38 -6.34 3.73 -11.83
CA ASP A 38 -6.63 3.41 -10.44
C ASP A 38 -7.98 2.71 -10.21
N PRO A 39 -9.09 3.14 -10.85
CA PRO A 39 -10.36 2.44 -10.62
C PRO A 39 -10.32 0.98 -11.05
N GLU A 40 -9.60 0.67 -12.11
CA GLU A 40 -9.50 -0.72 -12.56
C GLU A 40 -8.59 -1.52 -11.65
N ILE A 41 -7.49 -0.93 -11.18
CA ILE A 41 -6.61 -1.59 -10.21
C ILE A 41 -7.41 -1.91 -8.94
N PHE A 42 -8.19 -0.94 -8.47
CA PHE A 42 -9.04 -1.12 -7.29
C PHE A 42 -10.02 -2.28 -7.49
N ALA A 43 -10.66 -2.33 -8.65
CA ALA A 43 -11.63 -3.40 -8.94
C ALA A 43 -10.96 -4.77 -9.00
N ARG A 44 -9.76 -4.85 -9.58
CA ARG A 44 -9.03 -6.12 -9.62
C ARG A 44 -8.60 -6.56 -8.24
N ALA A 45 -8.11 -5.62 -7.43
CA ALA A 45 -7.74 -5.92 -6.05
C ALA A 45 -8.95 -6.39 -5.25
N ARG A 46 -10.12 -5.78 -5.52
CA ARG A 46 -11.35 -6.14 -4.85
C ARG A 46 -11.75 -7.59 -5.12
N SER A 47 -11.43 -8.11 -6.30
CA SER A 47 -11.77 -9.47 -6.66
C SER A 47 -10.85 -10.51 -6.05
N GLU A 48 -9.76 -10.09 -5.40
CA GLU A 48 -8.82 -11.01 -4.78
C GLU A 48 -8.84 -10.80 -3.27
N ASN A 49 -9.27 -11.81 -2.55
CA ASN A 49 -9.40 -11.74 -1.11
C ASN A 49 -8.09 -11.38 -0.43
N GLY A 50 -8.17 -10.50 0.55
CA GLY A 50 -7.02 -10.16 1.36
C GLY A 50 -6.03 -9.22 0.71
N THR A 51 -6.40 -8.57 -0.38
CA THR A 51 -5.52 -7.61 -1.05
C THR A 51 -5.58 -6.25 -0.38
N VAL A 52 -4.40 -5.64 -0.24
CA VAL A 52 -4.24 -4.29 0.30
C VAL A 52 -3.43 -3.51 -0.71
N VAL A 53 -3.84 -2.29 -1.03
CA VAL A 53 -3.10 -1.44 -1.96
C VAL A 53 -2.28 -0.41 -1.16
N LEU A 54 -0.99 -0.39 -1.40
CA LEU A 54 -0.07 0.58 -0.81
C LEU A 54 0.20 1.66 -1.84
N THR A 55 -0.13 2.91 -1.54
CA THR A 55 -0.09 3.98 -2.52
C THR A 55 0.20 5.33 -1.87
N LYS A 56 0.67 6.27 -2.69
CA LYS A 56 0.75 7.69 -2.33
C LYS A 56 -0.39 8.49 -2.96
N ASP A 57 -1.21 7.86 -3.79
CA ASP A 57 -2.22 8.54 -4.59
C ASP A 57 -3.54 8.61 -3.83
N SER A 58 -4.05 9.82 -3.63
CA SER A 58 -5.33 10.04 -2.94
C SER A 58 -6.53 9.48 -3.72
N ASP A 59 -6.36 9.16 -5.01
CA ASP A 59 -7.46 8.57 -5.77
C ASP A 59 -7.90 7.24 -5.17
N PHE A 60 -6.97 6.44 -4.64
CA PHE A 60 -7.34 5.19 -3.97
C PHE A 60 -8.08 5.45 -2.65
N VAL A 61 -7.74 6.54 -1.98
CA VAL A 61 -8.46 6.93 -0.75
C VAL A 61 -9.91 7.26 -1.10
N ASP A 62 -10.11 8.01 -2.18
CA ASP A 62 -11.46 8.35 -2.64
C ASP A 62 -12.24 7.10 -3.01
N LEU A 63 -11.59 6.16 -3.67
CA LEU A 63 -12.26 4.91 -4.08
C LEU A 63 -12.71 4.09 -2.88
N VAL A 64 -11.83 3.90 -1.89
CA VAL A 64 -12.19 3.10 -0.72
C VAL A 64 -13.22 3.82 0.14
N THR A 65 -13.19 5.14 0.17
CA THR A 65 -14.18 5.93 0.92
C THR A 65 -15.56 5.77 0.32
N ARG A 66 -15.64 5.75 -1.02
CA ARG A 66 -16.94 5.62 -1.70
C ARG A 66 -17.45 4.19 -1.77
N LEU A 67 -16.54 3.24 -2.02
CA LEU A 67 -16.92 1.88 -2.35
C LEU A 67 -16.71 0.89 -1.21
N GLY A 68 -15.96 1.27 -0.20
CA GLY A 68 -15.62 0.38 0.92
C GLY A 68 -14.57 -0.64 0.55
N PRO A 69 -13.96 -1.29 1.56
CA PRO A 69 -13.04 -2.39 1.32
C PRO A 69 -13.81 -3.65 0.90
N PRO A 70 -13.18 -4.71 0.34
CA PRO A 70 -11.82 -4.71 -0.10
C PRO A 70 -11.63 -3.96 -1.40
N PRO A 71 -10.43 -3.55 -1.75
CA PRO A 71 -9.22 -3.71 -0.98
C PRO A 71 -9.11 -2.67 0.14
N GLN A 72 -8.36 -3.02 1.18
CA GLN A 72 -7.94 -2.02 2.16
C GLN A 72 -6.84 -1.19 1.54
N ILE A 73 -6.69 0.04 2.01
CA ILE A 73 -5.70 0.98 1.47
C ILE A 73 -4.72 1.37 2.56
N VAL A 74 -3.43 1.30 2.25
CA VAL A 74 -2.38 1.91 3.07
C VAL A 74 -1.86 3.11 2.29
N TRP A 75 -2.07 4.29 2.84
CA TRP A 75 -1.80 5.55 2.16
C TRP A 75 -0.58 6.23 2.76
N LEU A 76 0.44 6.42 1.91
CA LEU A 76 1.68 7.09 2.32
C LEU A 76 1.53 8.59 2.09
N THR A 77 1.65 9.35 3.18
CA THR A 77 1.53 10.81 3.12
C THR A 77 2.83 11.52 3.49
N CYS A 78 3.94 10.79 3.53
CA CYS A 78 5.22 11.36 3.95
C CYS A 78 5.90 12.21 2.89
N GLY A 79 5.27 12.41 1.72
CA GLY A 79 5.83 13.27 0.68
C GLY A 79 7.03 12.63 -0.02
N ASN A 80 7.81 13.47 -0.68
CA ASN A 80 9.01 13.01 -1.36
C ASN A 80 10.11 12.78 -0.34
N THR A 81 10.68 11.57 -0.37
CA THR A 81 11.69 11.21 0.58
C THR A 81 12.60 10.14 -0.02
N SER A 82 13.76 9.94 0.58
CA SER A 82 14.66 8.91 0.13
C SER A 82 14.10 7.52 0.44
N ASN A 83 14.56 6.53 -0.31
CA ASN A 83 14.18 5.15 -0.04
C ASN A 83 14.62 4.71 1.36
N ALA A 84 15.80 5.16 1.80
CA ALA A 84 16.29 4.81 3.13
C ALA A 84 15.39 5.35 4.23
N TYR A 85 14.93 6.60 4.09
CA TYR A 85 14.03 7.20 5.06
C TYR A 85 12.68 6.46 5.09
N LEU A 86 12.17 6.14 3.92
CA LEU A 86 10.90 5.43 3.79
C LEU A 86 10.99 4.05 4.44
N ARG A 87 12.10 3.34 4.23
CA ARG A 87 12.31 2.03 4.85
C ARG A 87 12.32 2.12 6.37
N GLY A 88 12.92 3.19 6.90
CA GLY A 88 12.90 3.43 8.34
C GLY A 88 11.50 3.60 8.88
N ILE A 89 10.67 4.36 8.16
CA ILE A 89 9.28 4.54 8.54
C ILE A 89 8.55 3.19 8.59
N PHE A 90 8.75 2.35 7.57
CA PHE A 90 8.12 1.03 7.54
C PHE A 90 8.60 0.14 8.68
N ARG A 91 9.90 0.14 8.98
CA ARG A 91 10.41 -0.67 10.08
C ARG A 91 9.77 -0.28 11.41
N GLU A 92 9.56 1.00 11.62
CA GLU A 92 9.00 1.49 12.88
C GLU A 92 7.51 1.25 12.98
N SER A 93 6.79 1.29 11.86
CA SER A 93 5.34 1.34 11.89
C SER A 93 4.65 0.06 11.43
N TRP A 94 5.38 -0.88 10.82
CA TRP A 94 4.72 -1.99 10.12
C TRP A 94 3.88 -2.90 11.03
N LEU A 95 4.37 -3.19 12.24
CA LEU A 95 3.58 -4.02 13.16
C LEU A 95 2.25 -3.37 13.50
N ARG A 96 2.26 -2.05 13.64
CA ARG A 96 1.03 -1.32 13.92
C ARG A 96 0.11 -1.31 12.71
N VAL A 97 0.69 -1.15 11.51
CA VAL A 97 -0.09 -1.19 10.27
C VAL A 97 -0.76 -2.56 10.11
N GLU A 98 -0.01 -3.64 10.34
CA GLU A 98 -0.59 -4.99 10.25
C GLU A 98 -1.73 -5.16 11.24
N SER A 99 -1.56 -4.65 12.44
CA SER A 99 -2.60 -4.75 13.47
C SER A 99 -3.86 -4.02 13.05
N LEU A 100 -3.73 -2.84 12.48
CA LEU A 100 -4.88 -2.07 12.01
C LEU A 100 -5.58 -2.76 10.83
N LEU A 101 -4.79 -3.30 9.92
CA LEU A 101 -5.35 -4.05 8.78
C LEU A 101 -6.08 -5.29 9.26
N ALA A 102 -5.51 -6.01 10.22
CA ALA A 102 -6.15 -7.20 10.78
C ALA A 102 -7.45 -6.86 11.50
N ALA A 103 -7.54 -5.65 12.05
CA ALA A 103 -8.75 -5.18 12.70
C ALA A 103 -9.84 -4.75 11.70
N GLY A 104 -9.51 -4.76 10.39
CA GLY A 104 -10.50 -4.45 9.35
C GLY A 104 -10.56 -2.98 8.95
N GLU A 105 -9.56 -2.18 9.33
CA GLU A 105 -9.56 -0.77 8.93
C GLU A 105 -9.51 -0.65 7.42
N ALA A 106 -10.41 0.15 6.87
CA ALA A 106 -10.48 0.35 5.41
C ALA A 106 -9.30 1.17 4.90
N LEU A 107 -8.81 2.09 5.70
CA LEU A 107 -7.75 3.02 5.32
C LEU A 107 -6.79 3.17 6.49
N VAL A 108 -5.51 2.94 6.23
CA VAL A 108 -4.45 3.14 7.20
C VAL A 108 -3.47 4.14 6.60
N GLU A 109 -3.23 5.24 7.30
CA GLU A 109 -2.32 6.26 6.81
C GLU A 109 -0.95 6.10 7.48
N ILE A 110 0.11 6.15 6.66
CA ILE A 110 1.48 6.21 7.16
C ILE A 110 2.02 7.58 6.79
N GLY A 111 2.06 8.47 7.78
CA GLY A 111 2.59 9.80 7.59
C GLY A 111 4.06 9.86 7.92
N GLY A 112 4.74 10.82 7.35
CA GLY A 112 6.04 11.19 7.82
C GLY A 112 5.87 11.82 9.18
N ARG A 113 6.89 11.86 10.01
CA ARG A 113 6.84 12.42 11.19
C ARG A 113 6.43 13.68 11.22
N SER A 114 5.82 13.95 11.90
CA SER A 114 5.46 15.23 11.96
C SER A 114 5.79 15.86 13.15
N THR A 115 5.93 16.32 13.43
CA THR A 115 6.25 16.97 14.41
C THR A 115 6.24 17.35 15.20
#